data_ad80b59e9f65d7418726ef80f2d7c9b6
#
_entry.id   ad80b59e9f65d7418726ef80f2d7c9b6
#
_cell.length_a   1.000
_cell.length_b   1.000
_cell.length_c   1.000
_cell.angle_alpha   90.00
_cell.angle_beta   90.00
_cell.angle_gamma   90.00
#
_symmetry.space_group_name_H-M   'P 1'
#
loop_
_entity.id
_entity.type
_entity.pdbx_description
1 polymer ?
#
loop_
_entity_poly.entity_id
_entity_poly.type
_entity_poly.pdbx_seq_one_letter_code
_entity_poly.pdbx_strand_id
1 'polypeptide(L)'
;MIETKRLKIYAASEKQMETFIAAQSVDVLKAAYTEMLDGCLAHPDRWEWYAIWMIELKDGTHIGELCFKGIDESGSAEIGYGISDDYQGRGYASEAVTAAVAWALKQEKINCVTAEVDKDNVASIRVLEKLGFKPTGRIGEEGPIYRKAK
;
A
#
# COMPACT_ATOMS: atom_id res chain seq x y z
N MET A 1 5.61 11.48 7.31
CA MET A 1 5.67 10.17 8.02
C MET A 1 4.44 9.99 8.88
N ILE A 2 3.85 8.82 8.80
CA ILE A 2 2.72 8.45 9.64
C ILE A 2 3.26 7.60 10.80
N GLU A 3 2.87 7.95 12.03
CA GLU A 3 3.22 7.15 13.20
C GLU A 3 1.95 6.59 13.82
N THR A 4 1.98 5.30 14.15
CA THR A 4 0.91 4.62 14.87
C THR A 4 1.45 4.14 16.21
N LYS A 5 0.67 3.39 16.95
CA LYS A 5 1.11 2.86 18.24
C LYS A 5 2.41 2.06 18.13
N ARG A 6 2.54 1.23 17.10
CA ARG A 6 3.67 0.31 16.97
C ARG A 6 4.52 0.55 15.72
N LEU A 7 4.08 1.39 14.77
CA LEU A 7 4.67 1.49 13.44
C LEU A 7 5.06 2.89 13.05
N LYS A 8 6.03 2.96 12.12
CA LYS A 8 6.35 4.14 11.32
C LYS A 8 6.07 3.76 9.88
N ILE A 9 5.33 4.59 9.17
CA ILE A 9 4.90 4.32 7.79
C ILE A 9 5.20 5.56 6.96
N TYR A 10 5.96 5.41 5.87
CA TYR A 10 6.37 6.56 5.07
C TYR A 10 6.69 6.16 3.64
N ALA A 11 6.52 7.11 2.72
CA ALA A 11 6.93 6.91 1.33
C ALA A 11 8.45 6.91 1.27
N ALA A 12 9.03 5.91 0.62
CA ALA A 12 10.48 5.78 0.50
C ALA A 12 11.06 6.90 -0.38
N SER A 13 12.28 7.32 -0.06
CA SER A 13 13.03 8.25 -0.90
C SER A 13 13.56 7.54 -2.14
N GLU A 14 14.07 8.31 -3.12
CA GLU A 14 14.70 7.74 -4.31
C GLU A 14 15.80 6.75 -3.94
N LYS A 15 16.69 7.14 -3.04
CA LYS A 15 17.79 6.28 -2.60
C LYS A 15 17.31 5.02 -1.91
N GLN A 16 16.29 5.13 -1.07
CA GLN A 16 15.70 3.96 -0.41
C GLN A 16 15.07 3.01 -1.41
N MET A 17 14.38 3.54 -2.41
CA MET A 17 13.79 2.73 -3.47
C MET A 17 14.86 2.03 -4.30
N GLU A 18 15.93 2.73 -4.67
CA GLU A 18 17.05 2.15 -5.41
C GLU A 18 17.67 0.98 -4.63
N THR A 19 17.91 1.16 -3.33
CA THR A 19 18.45 0.12 -2.46
C THR A 19 17.51 -1.08 -2.37
N PHE A 20 16.22 -0.81 -2.21
CA PHE A 20 15.18 -1.85 -2.13
C PHE A 20 15.11 -2.65 -3.44
N ILE A 21 15.14 -1.98 -4.58
CA ILE A 21 15.11 -2.61 -5.90
C ILE A 21 16.34 -3.49 -6.10
N ALA A 22 17.52 -2.98 -5.76
CA ALA A 22 18.77 -3.72 -5.89
C ALA A 22 18.79 -5.00 -5.05
N ALA A 23 18.07 -5.02 -3.94
CA ALA A 23 17.99 -6.19 -3.04
C ALA A 23 17.02 -7.27 -3.55
N GLN A 24 16.21 -6.98 -4.56
CA GLN A 24 15.25 -7.96 -5.07
C GLN A 24 15.95 -9.02 -5.92
N SER A 25 15.68 -10.29 -5.66
CA SER A 25 16.24 -11.42 -6.41
C SER A 25 15.31 -11.91 -7.53
N VAL A 26 14.04 -11.52 -7.49
CA VAL A 26 13.02 -11.92 -8.47
C VAL A 26 12.88 -10.84 -9.53
N ASP A 27 13.16 -11.16 -10.79
CA ASP A 27 13.15 -10.20 -11.90
C ASP A 27 11.82 -9.47 -12.07
N VAL A 28 10.70 -10.19 -11.91
CA VAL A 28 9.37 -9.59 -12.05
C VAL A 28 9.14 -8.52 -10.98
N LEU A 29 9.56 -8.78 -9.74
CA LEU A 29 9.45 -7.82 -8.65
C LEU A 29 10.37 -6.63 -8.86
N LYS A 30 11.61 -6.90 -9.30
CA LYS A 30 12.57 -5.84 -9.60
C LYS A 30 12.03 -4.90 -10.66
N ALA A 31 11.44 -5.43 -11.74
CA ALA A 31 10.84 -4.65 -12.80
C ALA A 31 9.65 -3.82 -12.30
N ALA A 32 8.78 -4.42 -11.48
CA ALA A 32 7.62 -3.74 -10.94
C ALA A 32 8.01 -2.56 -10.04
N TYR A 33 8.98 -2.76 -9.16
CA TYR A 33 9.45 -1.69 -8.27
C TYR A 33 10.22 -0.61 -9.02
N THR A 34 10.94 -0.97 -10.07
CA THR A 34 11.61 0.00 -10.95
C THR A 34 10.58 0.91 -11.62
N GLU A 35 9.49 0.33 -12.09
CA GLU A 35 8.40 1.09 -12.69
C GLU A 35 7.80 2.09 -11.69
N MET A 36 7.68 1.71 -10.43
CA MET A 36 7.20 2.60 -9.38
C MET A 36 8.15 3.77 -9.16
N LEU A 37 9.46 3.52 -9.13
CA LEU A 37 10.45 4.58 -9.00
C LEU A 37 10.38 5.53 -10.21
N ASP A 38 10.28 4.98 -11.41
CA ASP A 38 10.14 5.78 -12.64
C ASP A 38 8.91 6.69 -12.56
N GLY A 39 7.80 6.18 -12.01
CA GLY A 39 6.60 6.97 -11.78
C GLY A 39 6.84 8.13 -10.80
N CYS A 40 7.57 7.90 -9.73
CA CYS A 40 7.96 8.95 -8.78
C CYS A 40 8.77 10.03 -9.45
N LEU A 41 9.77 9.65 -10.24
CA LEU A 41 10.66 10.59 -10.93
C LEU A 41 9.92 11.41 -11.98
N ALA A 42 8.93 10.81 -12.64
CA ALA A 42 8.08 11.49 -13.60
C ALA A 42 7.03 12.42 -12.94
N HIS A 43 6.67 12.15 -11.68
CA HIS A 43 5.65 12.90 -10.96
C HIS A 43 6.13 13.28 -9.56
N PRO A 44 7.20 14.09 -9.43
CA PRO A 44 7.78 14.42 -8.12
C PRO A 44 6.82 15.15 -7.18
N ASP A 45 5.85 15.88 -7.72
CA ASP A 45 4.80 16.57 -6.96
C ASP A 45 3.74 15.62 -6.41
N ARG A 46 3.73 14.37 -6.87
CA ARG A 46 2.79 13.32 -6.43
C ARG A 46 3.53 12.05 -6.03
N TRP A 47 4.70 12.23 -5.43
CA TRP A 47 5.62 11.16 -5.04
C TRP A 47 4.93 10.04 -4.27
N GLU A 48 4.14 10.39 -3.27
CA GLU A 48 3.47 9.43 -2.38
C GLU A 48 2.52 8.47 -3.12
N TRP A 49 1.99 8.89 -4.27
CA TRP A 49 1.05 8.07 -5.04
C TRP A 49 1.73 7.04 -5.94
N TYR A 50 3.04 7.16 -6.12
CA TYR A 50 3.82 6.25 -6.96
C TYR A 50 4.86 5.47 -6.17
N ALA A 51 5.22 5.94 -4.99
CA ALA A 51 6.31 5.37 -4.19
C ALA A 51 5.96 4.04 -3.52
N ILE A 52 7.00 3.30 -3.21
CA ILE A 52 6.91 2.20 -2.26
C ILE A 52 6.87 2.86 -0.88
N TRP A 53 5.90 2.49 -0.07
CA TRP A 53 5.84 2.93 1.33
C TRP A 53 6.44 1.87 2.22
N MET A 54 7.30 2.29 3.12
CA MET A 54 7.95 1.40 4.08
C MET A 54 7.11 1.30 5.35
N ILE A 55 6.97 0.06 5.85
CA ILE A 55 6.31 -0.20 7.13
C ILE A 55 7.40 -0.70 8.06
N GLU A 56 7.65 0.04 9.15
CA GLU A 56 8.72 -0.25 10.10
C GLU A 56 8.19 -0.27 11.52
N LEU A 57 8.84 -1.08 12.35
CA LEU A 57 8.66 -1.01 13.80
C LEU A 57 9.31 0.28 14.31
N LYS A 58 9.04 0.66 15.56
CA LYS A 58 9.60 1.89 16.15
C LYS A 58 11.11 1.88 16.23
N ASP A 59 11.73 0.72 16.27
CA ASP A 59 13.20 0.58 16.30
C ASP A 59 13.84 0.64 14.91
N GLY A 60 13.04 0.81 13.85
CA GLY A 60 13.50 0.86 12.47
C GLY A 60 13.51 -0.47 11.73
N THR A 61 13.08 -1.55 12.36
CA THR A 61 12.99 -2.84 11.69
C THR A 61 11.96 -2.80 10.56
N HIS A 62 12.37 -3.11 9.34
CA HIS A 62 11.48 -3.15 8.18
C HIS A 62 10.66 -4.44 8.22
N ILE A 63 9.34 -4.32 8.23
CA ILE A 63 8.44 -5.49 8.33
C ILE A 63 7.47 -5.64 7.17
N GLY A 64 7.43 -4.69 6.26
CA GLY A 64 6.54 -4.78 5.10
C GLY A 64 6.52 -3.52 4.28
N GLU A 65 5.69 -3.53 3.26
CA GLU A 65 5.51 -2.39 2.34
C GLU A 65 4.04 -2.23 1.99
N LEU A 66 3.69 -1.01 1.59
CA LEU A 66 2.42 -0.75 0.95
C LEU A 66 2.65 0.22 -0.20
N CYS A 67 1.68 0.32 -1.09
CA CYS A 67 1.74 1.29 -2.17
C CYS A 67 0.33 1.68 -2.60
N PHE A 68 0.24 2.85 -3.22
CA PHE A 68 -0.96 3.26 -3.95
C PHE A 68 -0.61 3.13 -5.43
N LYS A 69 -1.53 2.55 -6.22
CA LYS A 69 -1.26 2.30 -7.65
C LYS A 69 -1.74 3.48 -8.49
N GLY A 70 -1.36 4.72 -8.08
CA GLY A 70 -1.77 5.94 -8.75
C GLY A 70 -3.17 6.39 -8.35
N ILE A 71 -3.58 7.52 -8.89
CA ILE A 71 -4.91 8.08 -8.71
C ILE A 71 -5.56 8.17 -10.08
N ASP A 72 -6.77 7.63 -10.25
CA ASP A 72 -7.49 7.76 -11.49
C ASP A 72 -8.27 9.09 -11.56
N GLU A 73 -8.89 9.36 -12.70
CA GLU A 73 -9.63 10.61 -12.93
C GLU A 73 -10.80 10.82 -11.98
N SER A 74 -11.35 9.75 -11.44
CA SER A 74 -12.48 9.82 -10.50
C SER A 74 -12.06 10.09 -9.07
N GLY A 75 -10.75 10.14 -8.78
CA GLY A 75 -10.24 10.30 -7.43
C GLY A 75 -10.18 8.99 -6.66
N SER A 76 -10.10 7.87 -7.36
CA SER A 76 -9.97 6.55 -6.76
C SER A 76 -8.50 6.14 -6.74
N ALA A 77 -7.99 5.71 -5.58
CA ALA A 77 -6.64 5.18 -5.43
C ALA A 77 -6.73 3.73 -4.99
N GLU A 78 -5.96 2.87 -5.63
CA GLU A 78 -5.89 1.47 -5.24
C GLU A 78 -4.72 1.26 -4.29
N ILE A 79 -4.95 0.57 -3.17
CA ILE A 79 -3.91 0.24 -2.21
C ILE A 79 -3.51 -1.24 -2.32
N GLY A 80 -2.20 -1.50 -2.30
CA GLY A 80 -1.64 -2.83 -2.16
C GLY A 80 -0.73 -2.85 -0.95
N TYR A 81 -0.60 -3.98 -0.27
CA TYR A 81 0.21 -4.08 0.94
C TYR A 81 0.64 -5.51 1.22
N GLY A 82 1.71 -5.65 1.99
CA GLY A 82 2.17 -6.96 2.44
C GLY A 82 3.03 -6.82 3.69
N ILE A 83 2.95 -7.81 4.56
CA ILE A 83 3.78 -7.92 5.76
C ILE A 83 4.64 -9.16 5.63
N SER A 84 5.93 -9.05 5.98
CA SER A 84 6.87 -10.17 5.95
C SER A 84 6.37 -11.32 6.83
N ASP A 85 6.62 -12.54 6.39
CA ASP A 85 6.10 -13.77 7.02
C ASP A 85 6.32 -13.81 8.53
N ASP A 86 7.50 -13.41 9.00
CA ASP A 86 7.86 -13.44 10.42
C ASP A 86 7.03 -12.50 11.29
N TYR A 87 6.35 -11.55 10.67
CA TYR A 87 5.56 -10.52 11.38
C TYR A 87 4.06 -10.62 11.12
N GLN A 88 3.62 -11.63 10.37
CA GLN A 88 2.20 -11.84 10.11
C GLN A 88 1.48 -12.39 11.35
N GLY A 89 0.16 -12.20 11.37
CA GLY A 89 -0.69 -12.71 12.47
C GLY A 89 -0.62 -11.89 13.75
N ARG A 90 -0.07 -10.68 13.71
CA ARG A 90 0.11 -9.80 14.88
C ARG A 90 -0.66 -8.48 14.78
N GLY A 91 -1.47 -8.32 13.73
CA GLY A 91 -2.27 -7.11 13.52
C GLY A 91 -1.53 -5.96 12.86
N TYR A 92 -0.30 -6.14 12.42
CA TYR A 92 0.48 -5.07 11.77
C TYR A 92 -0.14 -4.61 10.45
N ALA A 93 -0.62 -5.54 9.62
CA ALA A 93 -1.27 -5.18 8.36
C ALA A 93 -2.49 -4.29 8.61
N SER A 94 -3.34 -4.67 9.55
CA SER A 94 -4.53 -3.89 9.92
C SER A 94 -4.14 -2.50 10.40
N GLU A 95 -3.13 -2.41 11.27
CA GLU A 95 -2.66 -1.14 11.81
C GLU A 95 -2.10 -0.24 10.70
N ALA A 96 -1.26 -0.77 9.81
CA ALA A 96 -0.65 -0.02 8.72
C ALA A 96 -1.69 0.45 7.69
N VAL A 97 -2.57 -0.45 7.26
CA VAL A 97 -3.58 -0.14 6.24
C VAL A 97 -4.58 0.89 6.78
N THR A 98 -5.00 0.75 8.05
CA THR A 98 -5.89 1.73 8.69
C THR A 98 -5.30 3.13 8.60
N ALA A 99 -4.02 3.27 8.97
CA ALA A 99 -3.34 4.57 8.97
C ALA A 99 -3.16 5.13 7.56
N ALA A 100 -2.73 4.29 6.62
CA ALA A 100 -2.50 4.71 5.24
C ALA A 100 -3.80 5.11 4.53
N VAL A 101 -4.87 4.36 4.73
CA VAL A 101 -6.19 4.67 4.16
C VAL A 101 -6.74 5.97 4.75
N ALA A 102 -6.59 6.17 6.06
CA ALA A 102 -6.99 7.43 6.70
C ALA A 102 -6.25 8.62 6.11
N TRP A 103 -4.93 8.46 5.91
CA TRP A 103 -4.12 9.49 5.25
C TRP A 103 -4.63 9.77 3.84
N ALA A 104 -4.86 8.73 3.04
CA ALA A 104 -5.32 8.87 1.66
C ALA A 104 -6.65 9.60 1.57
N LEU A 105 -7.61 9.22 2.41
CA LEU A 105 -8.94 9.82 2.39
C LEU A 105 -8.97 11.27 2.86
N LYS A 106 -7.92 11.76 3.53
CA LYS A 106 -7.78 13.17 3.89
C LYS A 106 -7.28 14.02 2.74
N GLN A 107 -6.74 13.40 1.68
CA GLN A 107 -6.23 14.15 0.53
C GLN A 107 -7.39 14.68 -0.29
N GLU A 108 -7.29 15.96 -0.70
CA GLU A 108 -8.38 16.67 -1.37
C GLU A 108 -8.88 15.97 -2.63
N LYS A 109 -7.95 15.43 -3.43
CA LYS A 109 -8.27 14.82 -4.72
C LYS A 109 -8.79 13.39 -4.63
N ILE A 110 -8.82 12.81 -3.44
CA ILE A 110 -9.23 11.42 -3.23
C ILE A 110 -10.68 11.35 -2.80
N ASN A 111 -11.45 10.52 -3.48
CA ASN A 111 -12.85 10.24 -3.14
C ASN A 111 -13.02 8.88 -2.49
N CYS A 112 -12.19 7.92 -2.87
CA CYS A 112 -12.25 6.58 -2.30
C CYS A 112 -10.91 5.86 -2.48
N VAL A 113 -10.76 4.80 -1.70
CA VAL A 113 -9.64 3.85 -1.83
C VAL A 113 -10.23 2.50 -2.19
N THR A 114 -9.61 1.84 -3.16
CA THR A 114 -9.98 0.48 -3.54
C THR A 114 -8.84 -0.48 -3.18
N ALA A 115 -9.19 -1.75 -3.05
CA ALA A 115 -8.21 -2.81 -2.83
C ALA A 115 -8.67 -4.05 -3.58
N GLU A 116 -7.76 -4.64 -4.33
CA GLU A 116 -8.00 -5.89 -5.02
C GLU A 116 -7.33 -6.99 -4.22
N VAL A 117 -8.04 -8.07 -3.96
CA VAL A 117 -7.55 -9.12 -3.07
C VAL A 117 -7.85 -10.49 -3.67
N ASP A 118 -6.95 -11.45 -3.48
CA ASP A 118 -7.19 -12.83 -3.87
C ASP A 118 -8.39 -13.34 -3.06
N LYS A 119 -9.36 -13.97 -3.74
CA LYS A 119 -10.58 -14.50 -3.11
C LYS A 119 -10.31 -15.50 -1.99
N ASP A 120 -9.16 -16.15 -2.01
CA ASP A 120 -8.76 -17.14 -1.01
C ASP A 120 -7.94 -16.55 0.14
N ASN A 121 -7.57 -15.26 0.04
CA ASN A 121 -6.83 -14.57 1.08
C ASN A 121 -7.77 -14.04 2.17
N VAL A 122 -8.23 -14.95 3.01
CA VAL A 122 -9.19 -14.66 4.07
C VAL A 122 -8.67 -13.60 5.04
N ALA A 123 -7.38 -13.64 5.36
CA ALA A 123 -6.77 -12.69 6.29
C ALA A 123 -6.86 -11.26 5.76
N SER A 124 -6.54 -11.05 4.47
CA SER A 124 -6.61 -9.74 3.84
C SER A 124 -8.06 -9.24 3.74
N ILE A 125 -8.98 -10.13 3.37
CA ILE A 125 -10.40 -9.79 3.29
C ILE A 125 -10.92 -9.32 4.65
N ARG A 126 -10.53 -9.99 5.73
CA ARG A 126 -10.94 -9.60 7.08
C ARG A 126 -10.39 -8.22 7.46
N VAL A 127 -9.16 -7.92 7.08
CA VAL A 127 -8.57 -6.59 7.31
C VAL A 127 -9.42 -5.53 6.61
N LEU A 128 -9.74 -5.74 5.33
CA LEU A 128 -10.54 -4.78 4.57
C LEU A 128 -11.95 -4.60 5.14
N GLU A 129 -12.62 -5.69 5.47
CA GLU A 129 -13.96 -5.64 6.05
C GLU A 129 -13.96 -4.90 7.39
N LYS A 130 -12.98 -5.18 8.23
CA LYS A 130 -12.83 -4.52 9.54
C LYS A 130 -12.63 -3.02 9.41
N LEU A 131 -11.95 -2.57 8.35
CA LEU A 131 -11.74 -1.16 8.08
C LEU A 131 -12.95 -0.46 7.44
N GLY A 132 -13.99 -1.19 7.13
CA GLY A 132 -15.19 -0.63 6.52
C GLY A 132 -15.20 -0.67 4.99
N PHE A 133 -14.27 -1.38 4.37
CA PHE A 133 -14.32 -1.64 2.94
C PHE A 133 -15.48 -2.57 2.62
N LYS A 134 -16.12 -2.34 1.49
CA LYS A 134 -17.24 -3.15 1.01
C LYS A 134 -16.95 -3.71 -0.38
N PRO A 135 -17.41 -4.93 -0.68
CA PRO A 135 -17.23 -5.48 -2.02
C PRO A 135 -17.98 -4.63 -3.05
N THR A 136 -17.35 -4.40 -4.19
CA THR A 136 -17.97 -3.62 -5.29
C THR A 136 -18.80 -4.47 -6.21
N GLY A 137 -18.67 -5.80 -6.15
CA GLY A 137 -19.25 -6.72 -7.10
C GLY A 137 -18.39 -6.92 -8.34
N ARG A 138 -17.31 -6.15 -8.47
CA ARG A 138 -16.37 -6.28 -9.60
C ARG A 138 -15.21 -7.18 -9.21
N ILE A 139 -14.64 -7.85 -10.22
CA ILE A 139 -13.50 -8.74 -10.06
C ILE A 139 -12.41 -8.24 -11.01
N GLY A 140 -11.21 -8.00 -10.46
CA GLY A 140 -10.04 -7.63 -11.24
C GLY A 140 -9.16 -8.84 -11.54
N GLU A 141 -7.94 -8.61 -11.98
CA GLU A 141 -6.99 -9.66 -12.35
C GLU A 141 -6.63 -10.57 -11.16
N GLU A 142 -6.55 -10.01 -9.97
CA GLU A 142 -6.16 -10.75 -8.76
C GLU A 142 -7.36 -11.34 -8.01
N GLY A 143 -8.54 -10.73 -8.13
CA GLY A 143 -9.74 -11.18 -7.43
C GLY A 143 -10.73 -10.06 -7.17
N PRO A 144 -11.62 -10.24 -6.17
CA PRO A 144 -12.65 -9.25 -5.85
C PRO A 144 -12.06 -7.89 -5.50
N ILE A 145 -12.76 -6.83 -5.89
CA ILE A 145 -12.39 -5.45 -5.60
C ILE A 145 -13.26 -4.91 -4.49
N TYR A 146 -12.63 -4.41 -3.44
CA TYR A 146 -13.28 -3.77 -2.30
C TYR A 146 -13.08 -2.26 -2.37
N ARG A 147 -13.97 -1.49 -1.75
CA ARG A 147 -13.94 -0.03 -1.80
C ARG A 147 -14.33 0.59 -0.46
N LYS A 148 -13.61 1.65 -0.11
CA LYS A 148 -13.96 2.50 1.03
C LYS A 148 -14.03 3.95 0.56
N ALA A 149 -15.19 4.59 0.71
CA ALA A 149 -15.40 6.00 0.36
C ALA A 149 -15.00 6.91 1.50
N LYS A 150 -14.77 8.16 1.13
CA LYS A 150 -14.46 9.26 2.03
C LYS A 150 -15.59 9.52 3.03
#